data_cf0e08f0858f6f7a283668aa580fa370
#
_entry.id   cf0e08f0858f6f7a283668aa580fa370
#
_cell.length_a   1.000
_cell.length_b   1.000
_cell.length_c   1.000
_cell.angle_alpha   90.00
_cell.angle_beta   90.00
_cell.angle_gamma   90.00
#
_symmetry.space_group_name_H-M   'P 1'
#
loop_
_entity.id
_entity.type
_entity.pdbx_description
1 polymer ?
#
loop_
_entity_poly.entity_id
_entity_poly.type
_entity_poly.pdbx_seq_one_letter_code
_entity_poly.pdbx_strand_id
1 'polypeptide(L)'
;LGQCVPRSWSKANINEIMIVPTVDNSEQVIDTLAHELAHAVDDCKSGHGAGFKKICLAVGLNGSSQMTYACAGDELKQTITEIVEDIGLYPHNELEINKRKKQTTRMLKVSCTECEFSYRTSRKNIESMTNYTCNGCGEEHALIVE
;
A
#
# COMPACT_ATOMS: atom_id res chain seq x y z
N LEU A 1 -1.72 6.73 4.28
CA LEU A 1 -2.95 7.24 3.65
C LEU A 1 -2.69 7.89 2.30
N GLY A 2 -1.48 8.39 2.06
CA GLY A 2 -1.04 8.94 0.80
C GLY A 2 0.28 8.35 0.33
N GLN A 3 0.68 8.71 -0.87
CA GLN A 3 1.98 8.39 -1.45
C GLN A 3 2.39 9.47 -2.45
N CYS A 4 3.59 10.01 -2.27
CA CYS A 4 4.25 10.81 -3.29
C CYS A 4 5.25 9.95 -4.07
N VAL A 5 5.14 9.94 -5.38
CA VAL A 5 6.03 9.20 -6.28
C VAL A 5 7.07 10.15 -6.87
N PRO A 6 8.37 9.79 -6.85
CA PRO A 6 9.42 10.63 -7.42
C PRO A 6 9.19 10.92 -8.91
N ARG A 7 9.59 12.10 -9.37
CA ARG A 7 9.46 12.50 -10.78
C ARG A 7 10.12 11.51 -11.75
N SER A 8 11.18 10.84 -11.33
CA SER A 8 11.89 9.85 -12.16
C SER A 8 11.05 8.62 -12.52
N TRP A 9 9.92 8.39 -11.81
CA TRP A 9 9.00 7.28 -12.08
C TRP A 9 7.81 7.71 -12.95
N SER A 10 7.59 9.03 -13.09
CA SER A 10 6.52 9.57 -13.93
C SER A 10 7.01 9.77 -15.36
N LYS A 11 6.22 9.37 -16.35
CA LYS A 11 6.49 9.66 -17.77
C LYS A 11 6.50 11.16 -18.07
N ALA A 12 5.76 11.95 -17.28
CA ALA A 12 5.71 13.40 -17.41
C ALA A 12 6.88 14.11 -16.69
N ASN A 13 7.74 13.37 -16.00
CA ASN A 13 8.84 13.91 -15.19
C ASN A 13 8.38 14.91 -14.11
N ILE A 14 7.24 14.61 -13.48
CA ILE A 14 6.65 15.37 -12.36
C ILE A 14 6.47 14.43 -11.16
N ASN A 15 6.38 14.99 -9.96
CA ASN A 15 5.96 14.20 -8.80
C ASN A 15 4.46 13.89 -8.90
N GLU A 16 4.08 12.65 -8.65
CA GLU A 16 2.68 12.21 -8.63
C GLU A 16 2.25 11.98 -7.19
N ILE A 17 1.11 12.53 -6.80
CA ILE A 17 0.55 12.34 -5.47
C ILE A 17 -0.72 11.53 -5.57
N MET A 18 -0.80 10.49 -4.75
CA MET A 18 -1.96 9.61 -4.64
C MET A 18 -2.48 9.62 -3.20
N ILE A 19 -3.79 9.72 -3.03
CA ILE A 19 -4.45 9.55 -1.74
C ILE A 19 -5.31 8.28 -1.83
N VAL A 20 -5.27 7.45 -0.79
CA VAL A 20 -6.01 6.19 -0.80
C VAL A 20 -7.53 6.44 -0.86
N PRO A 21 -8.27 5.69 -1.67
CA PRO A 21 -9.70 5.91 -1.88
C PRO A 21 -10.59 5.45 -0.71
N THR A 22 -9.99 5.05 0.41
CA THR A 22 -10.70 4.76 1.66
C THR A 22 -10.82 5.96 2.58
N VAL A 23 -10.33 7.14 2.17
CA VAL A 23 -10.44 8.38 2.93
C VAL A 23 -11.41 9.31 2.19
N ASP A 24 -12.49 9.70 2.84
CA ASP A 24 -13.51 10.61 2.34
C ASP A 24 -13.68 11.87 3.21
N ASN A 25 -13.12 11.87 4.41
CA ASN A 25 -13.12 13.06 5.26
C ASN A 25 -12.24 14.16 4.64
N SER A 26 -12.84 15.31 4.36
CA SER A 26 -12.20 16.43 3.64
C SER A 26 -10.96 16.95 4.34
N GLU A 27 -11.00 17.14 5.66
CA GLU A 27 -9.86 17.61 6.43
C GLU A 27 -8.71 16.60 6.42
N GLN A 28 -9.03 15.32 6.56
CA GLN A 28 -8.04 14.24 6.51
C GLN A 28 -7.38 14.11 5.12
N VAL A 29 -8.16 14.34 4.05
CA VAL A 29 -7.62 14.35 2.68
C VAL A 29 -6.62 15.50 2.52
N ILE A 30 -6.94 16.72 2.99
CA ILE A 30 -6.04 17.88 2.88
C ILE A 30 -4.82 17.72 3.80
N ASP A 31 -4.99 17.18 4.99
CA ASP A 31 -3.87 16.88 5.90
C ASP A 31 -2.89 15.88 5.26
N THR A 32 -3.43 14.81 4.68
CA THR A 32 -2.64 13.82 3.92
C THR A 32 -1.97 14.48 2.71
N LEU A 33 -2.68 15.33 1.98
CA LEU A 33 -2.13 16.07 0.84
C LEU A 33 -0.97 16.97 1.26
N ALA A 34 -1.07 17.67 2.38
CA ALA A 34 0.00 18.50 2.91
C ALA A 34 1.28 17.69 3.21
N HIS A 35 1.12 16.48 3.75
CA HIS A 35 2.23 15.54 3.98
C HIS A 35 2.88 15.11 2.65
N GLU A 36 2.10 14.70 1.67
CA GLU A 36 2.62 14.26 0.37
C GLU A 36 3.22 15.42 -0.45
N LEU A 37 2.70 16.64 -0.30
CA LEU A 37 3.30 17.84 -0.88
C LEU A 37 4.68 18.13 -0.28
N ALA A 38 4.87 17.90 1.03
CA ALA A 38 6.19 18.03 1.64
C ALA A 38 7.21 17.05 1.03
N HIS A 39 6.79 15.81 0.69
CA HIS A 39 7.61 14.90 -0.09
C HIS A 39 7.90 15.40 -1.51
N ALA A 40 6.93 16.00 -2.18
CA ALA A 40 7.12 16.55 -3.52
C ALA A 40 8.11 17.72 -3.52
N VAL A 41 8.05 18.60 -2.51
CA VAL A 41 9.01 19.71 -2.33
C VAL A 41 10.43 19.20 -2.11
N ASP A 42 10.59 18.10 -1.38
CA ASP A 42 11.86 17.40 -1.17
C ASP A 42 12.30 16.57 -2.40
N ASP A 43 11.48 16.52 -3.45
CA ASP A 43 11.66 15.64 -4.60
C ASP A 43 11.80 14.15 -4.20
N CYS A 44 11.13 13.76 -3.12
CA CYS A 44 11.16 12.43 -2.48
C CYS A 44 12.58 11.93 -2.12
N LYS A 45 13.56 12.82 -1.95
CA LYS A 45 14.99 12.47 -1.75
C LYS A 45 15.31 12.04 -0.34
N SER A 46 14.70 12.69 0.65
CA SER A 46 15.05 12.48 2.06
C SER A 46 14.24 11.37 2.73
N GLY A 47 13.25 10.77 2.05
CA GLY A 47 12.26 9.91 2.70
C GLY A 47 11.64 10.64 3.90
N HIS A 48 11.67 10.06 5.11
CA HIS A 48 11.25 10.72 6.35
C HIS A 48 12.46 11.25 7.18
N GLY A 49 13.54 11.58 6.52
CA GLY A 49 14.76 12.10 7.17
C GLY A 49 14.69 13.58 7.54
N ALA A 50 15.85 14.14 7.91
CA ALA A 50 15.96 15.51 8.43
C ALA A 50 15.49 16.59 7.44
N GLY A 51 15.74 16.40 6.13
CA GLY A 51 15.30 17.32 5.06
C GLY A 51 13.77 17.40 5.01
N PHE A 52 13.11 16.27 4.91
CA PHE A 52 11.66 16.16 4.94
C PHE A 52 11.06 16.75 6.23
N LYS A 53 11.62 16.38 7.40
CA LYS A 53 11.17 16.91 8.69
C LYS A 53 11.18 18.44 8.73
N LYS A 54 12.24 19.07 8.19
CA LYS A 54 12.33 20.54 8.14
C LYS A 54 11.19 21.15 7.32
N ILE A 55 10.84 20.53 6.20
CA ILE A 55 9.74 20.98 5.34
C ILE A 55 8.41 20.79 6.06
N CYS A 56 8.16 19.63 6.66
CA CYS A 56 6.93 19.35 7.42
C CYS A 56 6.70 20.39 8.51
N LEU A 57 7.72 20.68 9.32
CA LEU A 57 7.61 21.68 10.39
C LEU A 57 7.37 23.10 9.85
N ALA A 58 7.96 23.45 8.71
CA ALA A 58 7.74 24.75 8.06
C ALA A 58 6.32 24.91 7.50
N VAL A 59 5.68 23.81 7.10
CA VAL A 59 4.28 23.78 6.65
C VAL A 59 3.29 23.75 7.82
N GLY A 60 3.75 23.47 9.03
CA GLY A 60 2.90 23.35 10.22
C GLY A 60 2.42 21.92 10.51
N LEU A 61 3.07 20.90 9.90
CA LEU A 61 2.85 19.51 10.28
C LEU A 61 3.64 19.16 11.53
N ASN A 62 3.00 18.45 12.45
CA ASN A 62 3.58 17.94 13.68
C ASN A 62 3.56 16.39 13.66
N GLY A 63 4.59 15.76 14.20
CA GLY A 63 4.65 14.31 14.20
C GLY A 63 5.78 13.74 15.07
N SER A 64 6.01 12.44 14.93
CA SER A 64 7.11 11.74 15.58
C SER A 64 8.48 12.27 15.15
N SER A 65 9.54 11.78 15.79
CA SER A 65 10.92 12.15 15.43
C SER A 65 11.25 11.96 13.93
N GLN A 66 10.62 10.96 13.30
CA GLN A 66 10.80 10.63 11.88
C GLN A 66 9.72 11.19 10.96
N MET A 67 8.69 11.87 11.50
CA MET A 67 7.56 12.45 10.75
C MET A 67 6.77 11.43 9.87
N THR A 68 6.92 10.14 10.10
CA THR A 68 6.21 9.09 9.35
C THR A 68 4.68 9.18 9.55
N TYR A 69 4.27 9.63 10.74
CA TYR A 69 2.89 9.90 11.11
C TYR A 69 2.76 11.38 11.50
N ALA A 70 3.04 12.26 10.54
CA ALA A 70 2.83 13.69 10.74
C ALA A 70 1.37 14.05 10.42
N CYS A 71 0.82 14.96 11.21
CA CYS A 71 -0.51 15.53 11.02
C CYS A 71 -0.46 17.05 11.23
N ALA A 72 -1.50 17.74 10.79
CA ALA A 72 -1.60 19.18 10.95
C ALA A 72 -1.51 19.61 12.40
N GLY A 73 -0.65 20.58 12.68
CA GLY A 73 -0.65 21.36 13.93
C GLY A 73 -1.84 22.31 13.99
N ASP A 74 -2.03 22.99 15.11
CA ASP A 74 -3.26 23.77 15.34
C ASP A 74 -3.48 24.88 14.30
N GLU A 75 -2.44 25.62 13.91
CA GLU A 75 -2.53 26.64 12.86
C GLU A 75 -2.88 26.06 11.49
N LEU A 76 -2.23 24.95 11.11
CA LEU A 76 -2.52 24.28 9.83
C LEU A 76 -3.93 23.67 9.83
N LYS A 77 -4.42 23.14 10.96
CA LYS A 77 -5.80 22.65 11.08
C LYS A 77 -6.82 23.75 10.82
N GLN A 78 -6.60 24.95 11.38
CA GLN A 78 -7.46 26.08 11.11
C GLN A 78 -7.47 26.43 9.61
N THR A 79 -6.30 26.50 8.98
CA THR A 79 -6.19 26.73 7.54
C THR A 79 -6.90 25.65 6.72
N ILE A 80 -6.79 24.37 7.13
CA ILE A 80 -7.47 23.25 6.48
C ILE A 80 -8.99 23.41 6.58
N THR A 81 -9.50 23.79 7.75
CA THR A 81 -10.93 24.05 7.94
C THR A 81 -11.41 25.19 7.03
N GLU A 82 -10.69 26.31 6.98
CA GLU A 82 -10.99 27.43 6.07
C GLU A 82 -11.00 27.01 4.60
N ILE A 83 -10.05 26.17 4.18
CA ILE A 83 -10.02 25.62 2.81
C ILE A 83 -11.27 24.79 2.54
N VAL A 84 -11.66 23.90 3.46
CA VAL A 84 -12.86 23.06 3.30
C VAL A 84 -14.13 23.92 3.24
N GLU A 85 -14.21 24.98 4.02
CA GLU A 85 -15.33 25.93 3.97
C GLU A 85 -15.40 26.66 2.62
N ASP A 86 -14.27 27.03 2.05
CA ASP A 86 -14.19 27.78 0.78
C ASP A 86 -14.46 26.90 -0.45
N ILE A 87 -13.83 25.74 -0.54
CA ILE A 87 -13.92 24.87 -1.73
C ILE A 87 -15.00 23.80 -1.63
N GLY A 88 -15.57 23.56 -0.44
CA GLY A 88 -16.58 22.53 -0.18
C GLY A 88 -16.00 21.17 0.18
N LEU A 89 -16.89 20.21 0.43
CA LEU A 89 -16.52 18.86 0.83
C LEU A 89 -15.85 18.10 -0.31
N TYR A 90 -14.92 17.22 0.06
CA TYR A 90 -14.28 16.31 -0.89
C TYR A 90 -15.34 15.41 -1.57
N PRO A 91 -15.46 15.44 -2.91
CA PRO A 91 -16.59 14.83 -3.62
C PRO A 91 -16.48 13.31 -3.80
N HIS A 92 -15.63 12.66 -3.03
CA HIS A 92 -15.40 11.22 -3.06
C HIS A 92 -16.02 10.56 -1.82
N ASN A 93 -16.68 9.43 -1.99
CA ASN A 93 -17.12 8.58 -0.89
C ASN A 93 -16.12 7.46 -0.63
N GLU A 94 -15.96 7.06 0.64
CA GLU A 94 -15.10 5.97 1.04
C GLU A 94 -15.38 4.69 0.24
N LEU A 95 -14.33 4.07 -0.29
CA LEU A 95 -14.42 2.77 -0.95
C LEU A 95 -14.23 1.65 0.07
N GLU A 96 -15.23 0.81 0.23
CA GLU A 96 -15.15 -0.41 1.04
C GLU A 96 -14.30 -1.49 0.36
N ILE A 97 -12.97 -1.39 0.49
CA ILE A 97 -12.01 -2.30 -0.16
C ILE A 97 -12.21 -3.75 0.31
N ASN A 98 -12.71 -3.96 1.52
CA ASN A 98 -12.95 -5.29 2.09
C ASN A 98 -14.07 -6.08 1.39
N LYS A 99 -14.90 -5.44 0.56
CA LYS A 99 -15.93 -6.12 -0.27
C LYS A 99 -15.36 -6.84 -1.49
N ARG A 100 -14.08 -6.67 -1.82
CA ARG A 100 -13.46 -7.47 -2.87
C ARG A 100 -13.46 -8.93 -2.46
N LYS A 101 -14.05 -9.80 -3.29
CA LYS A 101 -13.95 -11.25 -3.10
C LYS A 101 -12.49 -11.62 -2.95
N LYS A 102 -12.15 -12.21 -1.80
CA LYS A 102 -10.80 -12.77 -1.63
C LYS A 102 -10.60 -13.82 -2.73
N GLN A 103 -9.44 -13.76 -3.38
CA GLN A 103 -9.08 -14.78 -4.35
C GLN A 103 -9.08 -16.15 -3.66
N THR A 104 -10.03 -17.01 -4.04
CA THR A 104 -10.19 -18.35 -3.45
C THR A 104 -9.36 -19.40 -4.16
N THR A 105 -8.85 -19.09 -5.35
CA THR A 105 -8.00 -19.98 -6.15
C THR A 105 -6.53 -19.78 -5.76
N ARG A 106 -6.16 -20.16 -4.53
CA ARG A 106 -4.75 -20.29 -4.18
C ARG A 106 -4.23 -21.60 -4.74
N MET A 107 -3.04 -21.56 -5.32
CA MET A 107 -2.30 -22.77 -5.64
C MET A 107 -1.94 -23.47 -4.33
N LEU A 108 -2.38 -24.72 -4.19
CA LEU A 108 -2.08 -25.55 -3.03
C LEU A 108 -0.61 -25.99 -3.08
N LYS A 109 0.05 -26.07 -1.96
CA LYS A 109 1.37 -26.68 -1.85
C LYS A 109 1.18 -28.17 -1.74
N VAL A 110 1.91 -28.91 -2.54
CA VAL A 110 1.93 -30.36 -2.57
C VAL A 110 3.35 -30.80 -2.26
N SER A 111 3.51 -31.67 -1.28
CA SER A 111 4.80 -32.16 -0.83
C SER A 111 4.87 -33.70 -0.95
N CYS A 112 6.03 -34.22 -1.30
CA CYS A 112 6.32 -35.64 -1.27
C CYS A 112 6.44 -36.12 0.18
N THR A 113 5.98 -37.34 0.48
CA THR A 113 6.08 -37.94 1.81
C THR A 113 7.49 -38.42 2.18
N GLU A 114 8.33 -38.70 1.17
CA GLU A 114 9.64 -39.35 1.35
C GLU A 114 10.83 -38.42 1.12
N CYS A 115 10.63 -37.32 0.41
CA CYS A 115 11.68 -36.33 0.22
C CYS A 115 11.13 -34.90 0.38
N GLU A 116 11.98 -33.92 0.48
CA GLU A 116 11.57 -32.53 0.72
C GLU A 116 11.05 -31.84 -0.55
N PHE A 117 10.91 -32.56 -1.68
CA PHE A 117 10.42 -31.96 -2.92
C PHE A 117 8.98 -31.49 -2.77
N SER A 118 8.74 -30.24 -3.13
CA SER A 118 7.39 -29.67 -3.12
C SER A 118 7.17 -28.75 -4.30
N TYR A 119 5.90 -28.63 -4.72
CA TYR A 119 5.48 -27.72 -5.80
C TYR A 119 4.11 -27.14 -5.49
N ARG A 120 3.69 -26.15 -6.28
CA ARG A 120 2.37 -25.54 -6.15
C ARG A 120 1.51 -25.84 -7.38
N THR A 121 0.28 -26.25 -7.14
CA THR A 121 -0.66 -26.57 -8.21
C THR A 121 -2.10 -26.26 -7.83
N SER A 122 -3.02 -26.30 -8.80
CA SER A 122 -4.44 -26.05 -8.55
C SER A 122 -5.12 -27.31 -7.97
N ARG A 123 -6.21 -27.12 -7.20
CA ARG A 123 -7.06 -28.21 -6.72
C ARG A 123 -7.51 -29.12 -7.86
N LYS A 124 -7.94 -28.54 -9.00
CA LYS A 124 -8.34 -29.28 -10.18
C LYS A 124 -7.26 -30.24 -10.70
N ASN A 125 -6.00 -29.80 -10.70
CA ASN A 125 -4.89 -30.65 -11.14
C ASN A 125 -4.70 -31.80 -10.18
N ILE A 126 -4.77 -31.57 -8.85
CA ILE A 126 -4.64 -32.62 -7.83
C ILE A 126 -5.74 -33.68 -8.00
N GLU A 127 -7.00 -33.26 -8.18
CA GLU A 127 -8.15 -34.15 -8.37
C GLU A 127 -8.07 -34.96 -9.67
N SER A 128 -7.34 -34.49 -10.69
CA SER A 128 -7.11 -35.17 -11.94
C SER A 128 -5.91 -36.13 -11.98
N MET A 129 -5.11 -36.11 -10.90
CA MET A 129 -3.93 -36.98 -10.80
C MET A 129 -4.36 -38.38 -10.35
N THR A 130 -4.11 -39.38 -11.18
CA THR A 130 -4.37 -40.78 -10.87
C THR A 130 -3.14 -41.47 -10.27
N ASN A 131 -1.95 -41.11 -10.71
CA ASN A 131 -0.67 -41.56 -10.20
C ASN A 131 0.29 -40.38 -10.15
N TYR A 132 1.15 -40.36 -9.15
CA TYR A 132 2.16 -39.33 -9.00
C TYR A 132 3.55 -39.92 -8.80
N THR A 133 4.43 -39.65 -9.75
CA THR A 133 5.87 -39.90 -9.59
C THR A 133 6.55 -38.63 -9.10
N CYS A 134 7.22 -38.69 -7.97
CA CYS A 134 7.90 -37.55 -7.41
C CYS A 134 9.09 -37.11 -8.28
N ASN A 135 9.12 -35.85 -8.73
CA ASN A 135 10.25 -35.35 -9.51
C ASN A 135 11.54 -35.19 -8.68
N GLY A 136 11.47 -35.29 -7.36
CA GLY A 136 12.63 -35.22 -6.47
C GLY A 136 13.32 -36.57 -6.27
N CYS A 137 12.55 -37.64 -5.97
CA CYS A 137 13.11 -38.97 -5.71
C CYS A 137 12.86 -40.01 -6.83
N GLY A 138 11.98 -39.69 -7.79
CA GLY A 138 11.66 -40.60 -8.89
C GLY A 138 10.71 -41.75 -8.56
N GLU A 139 10.19 -41.78 -7.32
CA GLU A 139 9.34 -42.87 -6.83
C GLU A 139 7.85 -42.46 -6.81
N GLU A 140 6.95 -43.45 -6.88
CA GLU A 140 5.52 -43.24 -6.67
C GLU A 140 5.23 -43.16 -5.17
N HIS A 141 4.75 -42.01 -4.70
CA HIS A 141 4.43 -41.78 -3.31
C HIS A 141 3.10 -41.07 -3.11
N ALA A 142 2.57 -41.15 -1.89
CA ALA A 142 1.46 -40.33 -1.48
C ALA A 142 1.85 -38.84 -1.45
N LEU A 143 0.90 -37.97 -1.73
CA LEU A 143 1.07 -36.52 -1.67
C LEU A 143 0.42 -35.98 -0.42
N ILE A 144 1.11 -35.05 0.24
CA ILE A 144 0.51 -34.19 1.27
C ILE A 144 0.11 -32.87 0.59
N VAL A 145 -1.14 -32.49 0.78
CA VAL A 145 -1.70 -31.23 0.25
C VAL A 145 -1.93 -30.27 1.41
N GLU A 146 -1.28 -29.09 1.33
CA GLU A 146 -1.38 -28.02 2.33
C GLU A 146 -2.12 -26.78 1.76
#